data_76b75d07bf10a53d3436db529e45c1ad
#
_entry.id   76b75d07bf10a53d3436db529e45c1ad
#
_cell.length_a   1.000
_cell.length_b   1.000
_cell.length_c   1.000
_cell.angle_alpha   90.00
_cell.angle_beta   90.00
_cell.angle_gamma   90.00
#
_symmetry.space_group_name_H-M   'P 1'
#
loop_
_entity.id
_entity.type
_entity.pdbx_description
1 polymer ?
#
loop_
_entity_poly.entity_id
_entity_poly.type
_entity_poly.pdbx_seq_one_letter_code
_entity_poly.pdbx_strand_id
1 'polypeptide(L)'
;MGHVRGWEAHMSLNAIVLAAGEGTRMKSRHPKVAHKLLGRPLVWWPVHAAREAGADRIIVVVGSHADEVRAVFDGDDDVEFVEQTERLGTGHAVRVVRDAIGGFQGPTVVLYGDTPLISAETISALVDETKAHHNACTVLTMLPPDPAGYGRIKRDASGAVTAIVEHKDCTPEERETLTECNSGIYCFCGGRLTVNIDKIGNNNAQGEYYLTDMVGIYSEMGEPVSAICASDFTELLGVNSRKQLAVATMVMQNRINERLMDEGVTMLNPSMVWVGPEVTVGRDTELLPMTMLWGKTIIGDDCVIGPNTRLTNCTVADGCSVEETVGYDAVIDEDVIVGASDEDWDEDLED
;
A
#
# COMPACT_ATOMS: atom_id res chain seq x y z
N MET A 1 13.26 -35.45 14.36
CA MET A 1 11.92 -34.87 14.43
C MET A 1 11.94 -33.77 15.48
N GLY A 2 12.33 -32.57 15.11
CA GLY A 2 12.26 -31.39 15.97
C GLY A 2 10.90 -30.74 15.77
N HIS A 3 10.04 -30.79 16.79
CA HIS A 3 8.85 -29.98 16.81
C HIS A 3 9.27 -28.52 16.74
N VAL A 4 9.02 -27.86 15.60
CA VAL A 4 9.00 -26.41 15.54
C VAL A 4 7.92 -25.98 16.53
N ARG A 5 8.33 -25.27 17.60
CA ARG A 5 7.44 -24.80 18.65
C ARG A 5 6.30 -24.01 17.98
N GLY A 6 5.08 -24.31 18.41
CA GLY A 6 3.87 -23.67 17.90
C GLY A 6 3.92 -22.14 18.09
N TRP A 7 3.08 -21.47 17.36
CA TRP A 7 2.84 -20.03 17.44
C TRP A 7 2.59 -19.61 18.89
N GLU A 8 3.51 -18.84 19.47
CA GLU A 8 3.28 -18.20 20.77
C GLU A 8 2.43 -16.92 20.52
N ALA A 9 1.49 -16.63 21.42
CA ALA A 9 0.47 -15.58 21.26
C ALA A 9 1.02 -14.14 21.16
N HIS A 10 2.34 -13.94 21.24
CA HIS A 10 3.03 -12.65 21.22
C HIS A 10 4.20 -12.60 20.23
N MET A 11 4.11 -13.35 19.12
CA MET A 11 5.18 -13.25 18.11
C MET A 11 5.00 -11.98 17.27
N SER A 12 6.04 -11.16 17.22
CA SER A 12 6.14 -9.93 16.44
C SER A 12 5.80 -10.15 14.96
N LEU A 13 4.97 -9.27 14.41
CA LEU A 13 4.70 -9.24 12.98
C LEU A 13 5.84 -8.54 12.25
N ASN A 14 6.44 -9.23 11.28
CA ASN A 14 7.40 -8.62 10.37
C ASN A 14 6.73 -8.26 9.05
N ALA A 15 7.11 -7.13 8.46
CA ALA A 15 6.73 -6.75 7.11
C ALA A 15 7.96 -6.57 6.22
N ILE A 16 7.97 -7.20 5.06
CA ILE A 16 8.98 -7.01 4.02
C ILE A 16 8.30 -6.28 2.86
N VAL A 17 8.78 -5.08 2.53
CA VAL A 17 8.25 -4.29 1.43
C VAL A 17 9.25 -4.29 0.28
N LEU A 18 8.90 -4.94 -0.83
CA LEU A 18 9.75 -5.07 -2.02
C LEU A 18 9.70 -3.78 -2.84
N ALA A 19 10.77 -3.01 -2.85
CA ALA A 19 10.88 -1.71 -3.50
C ALA A 19 12.07 -1.59 -4.47
N ALA A 20 12.76 -2.70 -4.81
CA ALA A 20 13.96 -2.71 -5.64
C ALA A 20 13.72 -2.64 -7.16
N GLY A 21 12.45 -2.61 -7.62
CA GLY A 21 12.09 -2.62 -9.04
C GLY A 21 12.41 -1.31 -9.78
N GLU A 22 12.90 -1.39 -11.02
CA GLU A 22 13.28 -0.21 -11.85
C GLU A 22 12.11 0.66 -12.29
N GLY A 23 10.94 0.07 -12.58
CA GLY A 23 9.78 0.80 -13.04
C GLY A 23 9.94 1.51 -14.40
N THR A 24 10.59 0.89 -15.36
CA THR A 24 10.90 1.44 -16.70
C THR A 24 9.67 2.02 -17.41
N ARG A 25 8.48 1.46 -17.19
CA ARG A 25 7.20 1.92 -17.75
C ARG A 25 6.75 3.31 -17.23
N MET A 26 7.32 3.79 -16.12
CA MET A 26 7.06 5.14 -15.59
C MET A 26 7.74 6.22 -16.43
N LYS A 27 8.73 5.87 -17.27
CA LYS A 27 9.50 6.81 -18.08
C LYS A 27 10.06 7.97 -17.25
N SER A 28 10.66 7.65 -16.11
CA SER A 28 11.15 8.60 -15.12
C SER A 28 12.60 8.32 -14.76
N ARG A 29 13.33 9.35 -14.36
CA ARG A 29 14.65 9.23 -13.72
C ARG A 29 14.57 8.81 -12.25
N HIS A 30 13.40 8.97 -11.64
CA HIS A 30 13.12 8.57 -10.26
C HIS A 30 12.63 7.15 -10.20
N PRO A 31 12.92 6.39 -9.13
CA PRO A 31 12.39 5.05 -8.96
C PRO A 31 10.86 5.07 -8.90
N LYS A 32 10.24 4.02 -9.43
CA LYS A 32 8.78 3.91 -9.51
C LYS A 32 8.10 4.22 -8.16
N VAL A 33 8.65 3.65 -7.11
CA VAL A 33 8.07 3.72 -5.75
C VAL A 33 8.21 5.08 -5.07
N ALA A 34 9.02 6.00 -5.63
CA ALA A 34 9.14 7.38 -5.15
C ALA A 34 8.09 8.33 -5.76
N HIS A 35 7.31 7.88 -6.77
CA HIS A 35 6.23 8.70 -7.31
C HIS A 35 5.13 8.87 -6.29
N LYS A 36 4.58 10.10 -6.22
CA LYS A 36 3.60 10.46 -5.18
C LYS A 36 2.17 10.12 -5.60
N LEU A 37 1.43 9.58 -4.64
CA LEU A 37 -0.01 9.42 -4.62
C LEU A 37 -0.53 10.23 -3.43
N LEU A 38 -1.41 11.19 -3.65
CA LEU A 38 -1.93 12.14 -2.65
C LEU A 38 -0.86 12.71 -1.70
N GLY A 39 0.27 13.17 -2.29
CA GLY A 39 1.35 13.81 -1.55
C GLY A 39 2.41 12.86 -0.98
N ARG A 40 2.12 11.57 -0.78
CA ARG A 40 3.05 10.56 -0.24
C ARG A 40 3.59 9.63 -1.33
N PRO A 41 4.90 9.26 -1.31
CA PRO A 41 5.48 8.28 -2.23
C PRO A 41 4.74 6.94 -2.20
N LEU A 42 4.71 6.22 -3.32
CA LEU A 42 4.02 4.93 -3.41
C LEU A 42 4.46 3.94 -2.32
N VAL A 43 5.76 3.87 -2.02
CA VAL A 43 6.30 2.96 -1.00
C VAL A 43 5.84 3.29 0.41
N TRP A 44 5.48 4.54 0.67
CA TRP A 44 4.98 4.98 1.97
C TRP A 44 3.68 4.25 2.36
N TRP A 45 2.79 4.02 1.40
CA TRP A 45 1.47 3.45 1.63
C TRP A 45 1.48 2.02 2.18
N PRO A 46 2.16 1.03 1.56
CA PRO A 46 2.22 -0.32 2.12
C PRO A 46 3.02 -0.39 3.42
N VAL A 47 3.99 0.49 3.65
CA VAL A 47 4.68 0.63 4.94
C VAL A 47 3.71 1.13 6.01
N HIS A 48 2.91 2.15 5.69
CA HIS A 48 1.91 2.71 6.60
C HIS A 48 0.81 1.67 6.93
N ALA A 49 0.28 0.99 5.93
CA ALA A 49 -0.70 -0.09 6.13
C ALA A 49 -0.13 -1.24 7.00
N ALA A 50 1.14 -1.59 6.82
CA ALA A 50 1.80 -2.58 7.67
C ALA A 50 1.92 -2.12 9.13
N ARG A 51 2.23 -0.83 9.38
CA ARG A 51 2.23 -0.24 10.73
C ARG A 51 0.86 -0.31 11.38
N GLU A 52 -0.18 0.11 10.66
CA GLU A 52 -1.56 0.06 11.15
C GLU A 52 -2.03 -1.37 11.41
N ALA A 53 -1.54 -2.35 10.64
CA ALA A 53 -1.77 -3.78 10.89
C ALA A 53 -0.96 -4.35 12.06
N GLY A 54 -0.16 -3.52 12.75
CA GLY A 54 0.61 -3.90 13.93
C GLY A 54 1.95 -4.56 13.62
N ALA A 55 2.60 -4.23 12.50
CA ALA A 55 3.96 -4.69 12.24
C ALA A 55 4.95 -4.03 13.21
N ASP A 56 5.68 -4.86 13.94
CA ASP A 56 6.70 -4.42 14.91
C ASP A 56 8.04 -4.12 14.22
N ARG A 57 8.25 -4.67 13.03
CA ARG A 57 9.47 -4.54 12.26
C ARG A 57 9.15 -4.46 10.78
N ILE A 58 9.61 -3.42 10.11
CA ILE A 58 9.38 -3.19 8.69
C ILE A 58 10.71 -3.13 7.96
N ILE A 59 10.90 -4.01 6.98
CA ILE A 59 12.12 -4.08 6.18
C ILE A 59 11.80 -3.71 4.73
N VAL A 60 12.35 -2.59 4.27
CA VAL A 60 12.19 -2.14 2.89
C VAL A 60 13.37 -2.60 2.05
N VAL A 61 13.09 -3.43 1.04
CA VAL A 61 14.12 -3.90 0.10
C VAL A 61 14.30 -2.86 -0.99
N VAL A 62 15.48 -2.26 -1.05
CA VAL A 62 15.84 -1.20 -2.00
C VAL A 62 16.79 -1.70 -3.08
N GLY A 63 16.85 -1.01 -4.20
CA GLY A 63 17.74 -1.30 -5.33
C GLY A 63 18.65 -0.11 -5.65
N SER A 64 18.94 0.10 -6.94
CA SER A 64 19.89 1.10 -7.45
C SER A 64 19.59 2.58 -7.11
N HIS A 65 18.40 2.91 -6.63
CA HIS A 65 18.01 4.26 -6.20
C HIS A 65 17.63 4.26 -4.71
N ALA A 66 18.44 3.57 -3.91
CA ALA A 66 18.20 3.38 -2.49
C ALA A 66 18.04 4.70 -1.72
N ASP A 67 18.82 5.71 -2.04
CA ASP A 67 18.83 6.99 -1.32
C ASP A 67 17.48 7.73 -1.41
N GLU A 68 16.85 7.76 -2.59
CA GLU A 68 15.53 8.38 -2.75
C GLU A 68 14.44 7.64 -1.95
N VAL A 69 14.54 6.32 -1.84
CA VAL A 69 13.57 5.51 -1.06
C VAL A 69 13.85 5.64 0.44
N ARG A 70 15.13 5.66 0.85
CA ARG A 70 15.53 5.86 2.25
C ARG A 70 15.04 7.20 2.78
N ALA A 71 15.18 8.28 1.98
CA ALA A 71 14.75 9.62 2.35
C ALA A 71 13.24 9.75 2.61
N VAL A 72 12.41 8.79 2.14
CA VAL A 72 10.97 8.76 2.44
C VAL A 72 10.70 8.50 3.93
N PHE A 73 11.58 7.76 4.58
CA PHE A 73 11.44 7.28 5.95
C PHE A 73 12.55 7.83 6.87
N ASP A 74 13.09 8.99 6.50
CA ASP A 74 14.10 9.66 7.33
C ASP A 74 13.49 10.06 8.68
N GLY A 75 14.06 9.53 9.76
CA GLY A 75 13.55 9.67 11.12
C GLY A 75 12.55 8.60 11.57
N ASP A 76 12.25 7.58 10.74
CA ASP A 76 11.39 6.45 11.11
C ASP A 76 12.25 5.30 11.68
N ASP A 77 12.33 5.18 13.00
CA ASP A 77 13.18 4.17 13.69
C ASP A 77 12.71 2.73 13.51
N ASP A 78 11.46 2.51 13.07
CA ASP A 78 10.85 1.19 12.84
C ASP A 78 11.08 0.63 11.43
N VAL A 79 11.74 1.41 10.54
CA VAL A 79 12.01 1.02 9.15
C VAL A 79 13.47 0.69 8.95
N GLU A 80 13.75 -0.55 8.61
CA GLU A 80 15.08 -1.03 8.23
C GLU A 80 15.20 -1.15 6.70
N PHE A 81 16.41 -1.00 6.17
CA PHE A 81 16.65 -1.13 4.74
C PHE A 81 17.64 -2.24 4.44
N VAL A 82 17.30 -3.05 3.45
CA VAL A 82 18.18 -4.08 2.90
C VAL A 82 18.34 -3.85 1.41
N GLU A 83 19.56 -3.85 0.91
CA GLU A 83 19.84 -3.61 -0.50
C GLU A 83 19.91 -4.91 -1.28
N GLN A 84 19.09 -5.02 -2.33
CA GLN A 84 19.18 -6.06 -3.33
C GLN A 84 20.04 -5.56 -4.49
N THR A 85 21.33 -5.88 -4.47
CA THR A 85 22.29 -5.45 -5.51
C THR A 85 22.10 -6.17 -6.83
N GLU A 86 21.74 -7.46 -6.81
CA GLU A 86 21.44 -8.28 -7.98
C GLU A 86 19.94 -8.56 -8.07
N ARG A 87 19.34 -8.29 -9.21
CA ARG A 87 17.90 -8.47 -9.45
C ARG A 87 17.59 -9.85 -9.96
N LEU A 88 17.66 -10.83 -9.09
CA LEU A 88 17.44 -12.23 -9.42
C LEU A 88 16.03 -12.73 -9.07
N GLY A 89 15.08 -11.83 -8.88
CA GLY A 89 13.67 -12.15 -8.59
C GLY A 89 13.24 -11.87 -7.15
N THR A 90 11.93 -12.09 -6.87
CA THR A 90 11.29 -11.79 -5.58
C THR A 90 11.73 -12.73 -4.47
N GLY A 91 11.94 -13.99 -4.77
CA GLY A 91 12.51 -14.97 -3.82
C GLY A 91 13.93 -14.63 -3.41
N HIS A 92 14.75 -14.12 -4.35
CA HIS A 92 16.08 -13.62 -4.04
C HIS A 92 16.03 -12.40 -3.12
N ALA A 93 15.10 -11.45 -3.34
CA ALA A 93 14.92 -10.30 -2.47
C ALA A 93 14.66 -10.71 -1.02
N VAL A 94 13.74 -11.66 -0.79
CA VAL A 94 13.43 -12.18 0.56
C VAL A 94 14.61 -12.95 1.17
N ARG A 95 15.38 -13.69 0.35
CA ARG A 95 16.61 -14.37 0.79
C ARG A 95 17.65 -13.37 1.29
N VAL A 96 17.89 -12.29 0.56
CA VAL A 96 18.83 -11.22 0.95
C VAL A 96 18.41 -10.59 2.27
N VAL A 97 17.10 -10.36 2.48
CA VAL A 97 16.58 -9.87 3.78
C VAL A 97 16.87 -10.89 4.88
N ARG A 98 16.51 -12.16 4.69
CA ARG A 98 16.79 -13.22 5.67
C ARG A 98 18.27 -13.25 6.08
N ASP A 99 19.18 -13.17 5.13
CA ASP A 99 20.61 -13.21 5.36
C ASP A 99 21.10 -11.99 6.16
N ALA A 100 20.57 -10.81 5.83
CA ALA A 100 20.94 -9.56 6.50
C ALA A 100 20.48 -9.50 7.97
N ILE A 101 19.30 -10.07 8.29
CA ILE A 101 18.72 -9.98 9.64
C ILE A 101 18.88 -11.26 10.48
N GLY A 102 19.50 -12.31 9.93
CA GLY A 102 19.70 -13.58 10.61
C GLY A 102 18.46 -14.49 10.68
N GLY A 103 17.44 -14.22 9.83
CA GLY A 103 16.21 -14.99 9.72
C GLY A 103 15.00 -14.30 10.34
N PHE A 104 13.83 -14.91 10.12
CA PHE A 104 12.54 -14.38 10.56
C PHE A 104 12.02 -15.17 11.76
N GLN A 105 11.37 -14.47 12.67
CA GLN A 105 10.59 -15.04 13.77
C GLN A 105 9.17 -14.49 13.68
N GLY A 106 8.14 -15.32 13.94
CA GLY A 106 6.74 -14.91 13.85
C GLY A 106 6.18 -14.81 12.43
N PRO A 107 4.95 -14.31 12.29
CA PRO A 107 4.34 -14.04 10.99
C PRO A 107 5.16 -13.00 10.23
N THR A 108 5.33 -13.23 8.94
CA THR A 108 6.12 -12.36 8.08
C THR A 108 5.31 -12.09 6.81
N VAL A 109 4.80 -10.86 6.67
CA VAL A 109 4.10 -10.44 5.46
C VAL A 109 5.08 -9.92 4.42
N VAL A 110 4.85 -10.26 3.16
CA VAL A 110 5.60 -9.73 2.01
C VAL A 110 4.66 -8.87 1.19
N LEU A 111 5.01 -7.60 1.05
CA LEU A 111 4.25 -6.56 0.37
C LEU A 111 5.08 -5.98 -0.78
N TYR A 112 4.44 -5.27 -1.69
CA TYR A 112 5.12 -4.56 -2.77
C TYR A 112 5.00 -3.05 -2.59
N GLY A 113 6.11 -2.33 -2.76
CA GLY A 113 6.17 -0.87 -2.66
C GLY A 113 5.37 -0.13 -3.73
N ASP A 114 4.85 -0.84 -4.72
CA ASP A 114 4.02 -0.29 -5.80
C ASP A 114 2.54 -0.69 -5.71
N THR A 115 2.10 -1.30 -4.61
CA THR A 115 0.69 -1.60 -4.32
C THR A 115 0.16 -0.67 -3.21
N PRO A 116 -0.08 0.62 -3.53
CA PRO A 116 -0.38 1.63 -2.52
C PRO A 116 -1.79 1.53 -1.92
N LEU A 117 -2.66 0.70 -2.49
CA LEU A 117 -4.06 0.61 -2.10
C LEU A 117 -4.35 -0.51 -1.10
N ILE A 118 -3.34 -1.29 -0.71
CA ILE A 118 -3.49 -2.35 0.30
C ILE A 118 -3.91 -1.73 1.64
N SER A 119 -4.91 -2.32 2.29
CA SER A 119 -5.41 -1.86 3.59
C SER A 119 -4.78 -2.63 4.76
N ALA A 120 -4.79 -2.02 5.93
CA ALA A 120 -4.36 -2.65 7.17
C ALA A 120 -5.27 -3.83 7.54
N GLU A 121 -6.56 -3.71 7.28
CA GLU A 121 -7.57 -4.75 7.51
C GLU A 121 -7.27 -6.00 6.68
N THR A 122 -6.94 -5.84 5.41
CA THR A 122 -6.57 -6.96 4.52
C THR A 122 -5.28 -7.62 4.98
N ILE A 123 -4.27 -6.84 5.41
CA ILE A 123 -3.03 -7.39 5.98
C ILE A 123 -3.33 -8.15 7.27
N SER A 124 -4.14 -7.60 8.17
CA SER A 124 -4.52 -8.25 9.43
C SER A 124 -5.27 -9.56 9.19
N ALA A 125 -6.23 -9.58 8.28
CA ALA A 125 -6.96 -10.79 7.91
C ALA A 125 -6.02 -11.89 7.37
N LEU A 126 -5.02 -11.52 6.57
CA LEU A 126 -4.02 -12.45 6.04
C LEU A 126 -3.14 -13.04 7.15
N VAL A 127 -2.75 -12.22 8.11
CA VAL A 127 -1.97 -12.63 9.29
C VAL A 127 -2.78 -13.55 10.20
N ASP A 128 -4.04 -13.21 10.46
CA ASP A 128 -4.94 -13.97 11.33
C ASP A 128 -5.25 -15.36 10.74
N GLU A 129 -5.51 -15.45 9.43
CA GLU A 129 -5.66 -16.72 8.72
C GLU A 129 -4.40 -17.59 8.86
N THR A 130 -3.22 -16.97 8.71
CA THR A 130 -1.94 -17.68 8.85
C THR A 130 -1.75 -18.23 10.26
N LYS A 131 -2.09 -17.44 11.29
CA LYS A 131 -1.97 -17.84 12.70
C LYS A 131 -3.01 -18.90 13.07
N ALA A 132 -4.27 -18.70 12.73
CA ALA A 132 -5.38 -19.56 13.11
C ALA A 132 -5.22 -21.00 12.60
N HIS A 133 -4.67 -21.16 11.39
CA HIS A 133 -4.49 -22.48 10.76
C HIS A 133 -3.05 -22.99 10.79
N HIS A 134 -2.15 -22.28 11.48
CA HIS A 134 -0.71 -22.62 11.54
C HIS A 134 -0.08 -22.81 10.16
N ASN A 135 -0.51 -22.01 9.19
CA ASN A 135 -0.06 -22.12 7.82
C ASN A 135 1.44 -21.83 7.69
N ALA A 136 2.10 -22.56 6.79
CA ALA A 136 3.46 -22.23 6.36
C ALA A 136 3.45 -20.97 5.49
N CYS A 137 2.37 -20.84 4.69
CA CYS A 137 2.10 -19.69 3.84
C CYS A 137 0.60 -19.50 3.66
N THR A 138 0.13 -18.26 3.75
CA THR A 138 -1.19 -17.85 3.26
C THR A 138 -1.01 -16.86 2.12
N VAL A 139 -1.66 -17.14 1.00
CA VAL A 139 -1.61 -16.32 -0.22
C VAL A 139 -2.79 -15.37 -0.23
N LEU A 140 -2.56 -14.09 -0.48
CA LEU A 140 -3.62 -13.16 -0.81
C LEU A 140 -3.92 -13.28 -2.31
N THR A 141 -5.14 -13.68 -2.66
CA THR A 141 -5.59 -13.88 -4.04
C THR A 141 -6.61 -12.84 -4.45
N MET A 142 -6.92 -12.77 -5.74
CA MET A 142 -7.92 -11.86 -6.29
C MET A 142 -8.59 -12.45 -7.53
N LEU A 143 -9.77 -11.93 -7.85
CA LEU A 143 -10.54 -12.22 -9.06
C LEU A 143 -10.67 -10.95 -9.92
N PRO A 144 -9.61 -10.53 -10.63
CA PRO A 144 -9.68 -9.34 -11.46
C PRO A 144 -10.54 -9.59 -12.71
N PRO A 145 -11.21 -8.56 -13.27
CA PRO A 145 -11.98 -8.70 -14.51
C PRO A 145 -11.12 -9.16 -15.70
N ASP A 146 -9.86 -8.77 -15.75
CA ASP A 146 -8.87 -9.27 -16.70
C ASP A 146 -7.69 -9.90 -15.94
N PRO A 147 -7.55 -11.24 -15.98
CA PRO A 147 -6.48 -11.93 -15.31
C PRO A 147 -5.14 -11.90 -16.06
N ALA A 148 -5.04 -11.23 -17.22
CA ALA A 148 -3.82 -11.18 -18.00
C ALA A 148 -2.65 -10.55 -17.22
N GLY A 149 -1.48 -11.21 -17.28
CA GLY A 149 -0.27 -10.75 -16.61
C GLY A 149 -0.09 -11.19 -15.16
N TYR A 150 -1.10 -11.76 -14.52
CA TYR A 150 -1.01 -12.27 -13.16
C TYR A 150 -0.70 -13.78 -13.14
N GLY A 151 -0.01 -14.23 -12.10
CA GLY A 151 0.12 -15.67 -11.79
C GLY A 151 -1.23 -16.29 -11.46
N ARG A 152 -1.38 -17.59 -11.68
CA ARG A 152 -2.62 -18.35 -11.46
C ARG A 152 -2.49 -19.27 -10.27
N ILE A 153 -3.54 -19.32 -9.46
CA ILE A 153 -3.63 -20.25 -8.32
C ILE A 153 -4.07 -21.62 -8.82
N LYS A 154 -3.29 -22.65 -8.48
CA LYS A 154 -3.65 -24.06 -8.71
C LYS A 154 -4.19 -24.66 -7.43
N ARG A 155 -5.31 -25.36 -7.55
CA ARG A 155 -5.94 -26.08 -6.46
C ARG A 155 -6.09 -27.54 -6.83
N ASP A 156 -6.02 -28.42 -5.86
CA ASP A 156 -6.34 -29.83 -6.04
C ASP A 156 -7.86 -30.08 -6.00
N ALA A 157 -8.26 -31.34 -6.13
CA ALA A 157 -9.67 -31.73 -6.12
C ALA A 157 -10.39 -31.47 -4.77
N SER A 158 -9.64 -31.25 -3.69
CA SER A 158 -10.18 -30.86 -2.39
C SER A 158 -10.35 -29.35 -2.23
N GLY A 159 -9.81 -28.56 -3.18
CA GLY A 159 -9.77 -27.11 -3.14
C GLY A 159 -8.53 -26.55 -2.44
N ALA A 160 -7.59 -27.37 -1.99
CA ALA A 160 -6.36 -26.92 -1.36
C ALA A 160 -5.41 -26.28 -2.40
N VAL A 161 -4.74 -25.22 -2.01
CA VAL A 161 -3.74 -24.54 -2.86
C VAL A 161 -2.51 -25.42 -2.98
N THR A 162 -2.13 -25.73 -4.22
CA THR A 162 -0.99 -26.61 -4.51
C THR A 162 0.18 -25.92 -5.15
N ALA A 163 -0.07 -24.88 -5.94
CA ALA A 163 0.99 -24.12 -6.62
C ALA A 163 0.47 -22.76 -7.11
N ILE A 164 1.40 -21.89 -7.46
CA ILE A 164 1.16 -20.69 -8.26
C ILE A 164 1.95 -20.86 -9.56
N VAL A 165 1.30 -20.62 -10.70
CA VAL A 165 1.96 -20.64 -12.02
C VAL A 165 2.00 -19.21 -12.54
N GLU A 166 3.19 -18.67 -12.75
CA GLU A 166 3.36 -17.33 -13.31
C GLU A 166 2.78 -17.23 -14.71
N HIS A 167 2.24 -16.06 -15.08
CA HIS A 167 1.54 -15.88 -16.35
C HIS A 167 2.34 -16.35 -17.58
N LYS A 168 3.67 -16.16 -17.57
CA LYS A 168 4.56 -16.54 -18.67
C LYS A 168 4.77 -18.05 -18.76
N ASP A 169 4.64 -18.74 -17.62
CA ASP A 169 4.82 -20.18 -17.49
C ASP A 169 3.50 -20.96 -17.64
N CYS A 170 2.33 -20.27 -17.64
CA CYS A 170 1.03 -20.88 -17.86
C CYS A 170 0.89 -21.48 -19.26
N THR A 171 0.33 -22.67 -19.34
CA THR A 171 -0.17 -23.23 -20.59
C THR A 171 -1.37 -22.43 -21.13
N PRO A 172 -1.73 -22.54 -22.42
CA PRO A 172 -2.94 -21.91 -22.95
C PRO A 172 -4.22 -22.29 -22.17
N GLU A 173 -4.36 -23.57 -21.82
CA GLU A 173 -5.51 -24.10 -21.05
C GLU A 173 -5.57 -23.48 -19.64
N GLU A 174 -4.42 -23.38 -18.93
CA GLU A 174 -4.36 -22.76 -17.60
C GLU A 174 -4.75 -21.27 -17.64
N ARG A 175 -4.38 -20.56 -18.71
CA ARG A 175 -4.76 -19.14 -18.88
C ARG A 175 -6.27 -18.95 -19.06
N GLU A 176 -6.95 -19.91 -19.68
CA GLU A 176 -8.39 -19.85 -19.92
C GLU A 176 -9.21 -20.34 -18.74
N THR A 177 -8.73 -21.37 -18.03
CA THR A 177 -9.51 -22.06 -16.99
C THR A 177 -9.27 -21.52 -15.59
N LEU A 178 -8.05 -21.05 -15.28
CA LEU A 178 -7.71 -20.53 -13.96
C LEU A 178 -7.97 -19.02 -13.89
N THR A 179 -9.00 -18.64 -13.16
CA THR A 179 -9.42 -17.23 -13.00
C THR A 179 -8.91 -16.59 -11.73
N GLU A 180 -8.63 -17.39 -10.69
CA GLU A 180 -8.06 -16.90 -9.43
C GLU A 180 -6.60 -16.55 -9.62
N CYS A 181 -6.27 -15.30 -9.30
CA CYS A 181 -4.96 -14.71 -9.54
C CYS A 181 -4.18 -14.51 -8.24
N ASN A 182 -2.87 -14.67 -8.34
CA ASN A 182 -1.93 -14.30 -7.32
C ASN A 182 -1.75 -12.77 -7.27
N SER A 183 -1.90 -12.17 -6.09
CA SER A 183 -1.60 -10.75 -5.90
C SER A 183 -0.11 -10.46 -5.74
N GLY A 184 0.68 -11.49 -5.38
CA GLY A 184 2.06 -11.34 -4.95
C GLY A 184 2.24 -11.06 -3.46
N ILE A 185 1.15 -10.86 -2.71
CA ILE A 185 1.17 -10.60 -1.27
C ILE A 185 0.97 -11.90 -0.51
N TYR A 186 1.79 -12.11 0.52
CA TYR A 186 1.82 -13.34 1.29
C TYR A 186 2.00 -13.06 2.77
N CYS A 187 1.49 -13.95 3.63
CA CYS A 187 1.95 -14.08 5.00
C CYS A 187 2.59 -15.46 5.19
N PHE A 188 3.83 -15.48 5.61
CA PHE A 188 4.59 -16.69 5.88
C PHE A 188 4.74 -16.91 7.39
N CYS A 189 4.84 -18.19 7.80
CA CYS A 189 5.47 -18.55 9.05
C CYS A 189 6.98 -18.28 8.93
N GLY A 190 7.47 -17.22 9.58
CA GLY A 190 8.84 -16.74 9.42
C GLY A 190 9.91 -17.78 9.69
N GLY A 191 9.74 -18.60 10.74
CA GLY A 191 10.68 -19.68 11.03
C GLY A 191 10.76 -20.73 9.92
N ARG A 192 9.61 -21.08 9.31
CA ARG A 192 9.57 -21.99 8.15
C ARG A 192 10.17 -21.34 6.91
N LEU A 193 9.88 -20.05 6.68
CA LEU A 193 10.45 -19.30 5.56
C LEU A 193 11.97 -19.23 5.65
N THR A 194 12.51 -18.90 6.85
CA THR A 194 13.96 -18.84 7.11
C THR A 194 14.68 -20.12 6.69
N VAL A 195 14.10 -21.28 7.02
CA VAL A 195 14.74 -22.58 6.77
C VAL A 195 14.59 -23.06 5.32
N ASN A 196 13.51 -22.66 4.63
CA ASN A 196 13.15 -23.26 3.36
C ASN A 196 13.37 -22.34 2.15
N ILE A 197 13.62 -21.04 2.32
CA ILE A 197 13.75 -20.07 1.24
C ILE A 197 14.85 -20.46 0.21
N ASP A 198 15.88 -21.17 0.63
CA ASP A 198 16.97 -21.63 -0.25
C ASP A 198 16.55 -22.77 -1.19
N LYS A 199 15.37 -23.36 -1.00
CA LYS A 199 14.83 -24.38 -1.91
C LYS A 199 14.28 -23.79 -3.21
N ILE A 200 14.07 -22.47 -3.28
CA ILE A 200 13.63 -21.79 -4.50
C ILE A 200 14.72 -21.94 -5.56
N GLY A 201 14.34 -22.50 -6.70
CA GLY A 201 15.16 -22.57 -7.90
C GLY A 201 14.94 -21.38 -8.84
N ASN A 202 15.61 -21.39 -9.99
CA ASN A 202 15.44 -20.41 -11.07
C ASN A 202 15.15 -21.05 -12.43
N ASN A 203 14.67 -22.29 -12.44
CA ASN A 203 14.36 -23.01 -13.69
C ASN A 203 12.94 -22.64 -14.17
N ASN A 204 12.78 -21.42 -14.67
CA ASN A 204 11.53 -20.86 -15.18
C ASN A 204 11.79 -19.97 -16.40
N ALA A 205 10.75 -19.46 -17.04
CA ALA A 205 10.84 -18.67 -18.28
C ALA A 205 11.71 -17.40 -18.17
N GLN A 206 11.95 -16.88 -16.97
CA GLN A 206 12.74 -15.67 -16.74
C GLN A 206 14.12 -15.94 -16.14
N GLY A 207 14.39 -17.16 -15.67
CA GLY A 207 15.63 -17.51 -14.97
C GLY A 207 15.75 -16.85 -13.58
N GLU A 208 14.62 -16.47 -12.96
CA GLU A 208 14.55 -15.74 -11.70
C GLU A 208 14.13 -16.65 -10.54
N TYR A 209 14.50 -16.28 -9.32
CA TYR A 209 14.01 -16.94 -8.11
C TYR A 209 12.64 -16.37 -7.74
N TYR A 210 11.58 -17.11 -8.04
CA TYR A 210 10.21 -16.66 -7.75
C TYR A 210 9.80 -17.01 -6.33
N LEU A 211 9.32 -16.01 -5.57
CA LEU A 211 8.77 -16.26 -4.23
C LEU A 211 7.53 -17.15 -4.27
N THR A 212 6.78 -17.12 -5.38
CA THR A 212 5.62 -17.97 -5.66
C THR A 212 5.94 -19.47 -5.57
N ASP A 213 7.18 -19.88 -5.85
CA ASP A 213 7.60 -21.28 -5.76
C ASP A 213 7.51 -21.83 -4.34
N MET A 214 7.59 -20.97 -3.31
CA MET A 214 7.44 -21.40 -1.92
C MET A 214 6.11 -22.08 -1.65
N VAL A 215 5.05 -21.68 -2.35
CA VAL A 215 3.72 -22.29 -2.24
C VAL A 215 3.75 -23.76 -2.68
N GLY A 216 4.35 -24.03 -3.83
CA GLY A 216 4.52 -25.40 -4.33
C GLY A 216 5.45 -26.23 -3.42
N ILE A 217 6.56 -25.64 -2.99
CA ILE A 217 7.52 -26.28 -2.07
C ILE A 217 6.84 -26.69 -0.77
N TYR A 218 6.04 -25.81 -0.15
CA TYR A 218 5.31 -26.16 1.07
C TYR A 218 4.23 -27.22 0.84
N SER A 219 3.49 -27.14 -0.26
CA SER A 219 2.50 -28.14 -0.63
C SER A 219 3.14 -29.53 -0.81
N GLU A 220 4.27 -29.62 -1.51
CA GLU A 220 5.02 -30.87 -1.71
C GLU A 220 5.60 -31.44 -0.40
N MET A 221 5.92 -30.56 0.55
CA MET A 221 6.39 -30.97 1.89
C MET A 221 5.25 -31.40 2.80
N GLY A 222 4.00 -31.26 2.39
CA GLY A 222 2.81 -31.51 3.24
C GLY A 222 2.62 -30.46 4.34
N GLU A 223 3.23 -29.28 4.18
CA GLU A 223 3.02 -28.16 5.08
C GLU A 223 1.72 -27.42 4.70
N PRO A 224 0.94 -26.91 5.70
CA PRO A 224 -0.32 -26.26 5.42
C PRO A 224 -0.13 -24.95 4.66
N VAL A 225 -0.85 -24.83 3.53
CA VAL A 225 -0.94 -23.63 2.72
C VAL A 225 -2.40 -23.26 2.53
N SER A 226 -2.76 -22.01 2.72
CA SER A 226 -4.10 -21.50 2.42
C SER A 226 -4.05 -20.27 1.52
N ALA A 227 -5.22 -19.84 1.09
CA ALA A 227 -5.39 -18.58 0.37
C ALA A 227 -6.68 -17.90 0.82
N ILE A 228 -6.63 -16.58 0.93
CA ILE A 228 -7.80 -15.73 1.09
C ILE A 228 -7.95 -14.85 -0.16
N CYS A 229 -9.17 -14.76 -0.67
CA CYS A 229 -9.47 -13.89 -1.79
C CYS A 229 -9.88 -12.51 -1.27
N ALA A 230 -9.20 -11.47 -1.73
CA ALA A 230 -9.56 -10.11 -1.39
C ALA A 230 -10.99 -9.78 -1.86
N SER A 231 -11.77 -9.13 -1.02
CA SER A 231 -13.12 -8.69 -1.34
C SER A 231 -13.14 -7.58 -2.39
N ASP A 232 -12.13 -6.72 -2.36
CA ASP A 232 -11.88 -5.65 -3.33
C ASP A 232 -10.52 -5.87 -4.02
N PHE A 233 -10.54 -6.36 -5.26
CA PHE A 233 -9.32 -6.57 -6.02
C PHE A 233 -8.54 -5.28 -6.30
N THR A 234 -9.18 -4.10 -6.19
CA THR A 234 -8.53 -2.82 -6.44
C THR A 234 -7.43 -2.53 -5.42
N GLU A 235 -7.52 -3.10 -4.21
CA GLU A 235 -6.46 -3.01 -3.19
C GLU A 235 -5.12 -3.59 -3.66
N LEU A 236 -5.17 -4.52 -4.58
CA LEU A 236 -4.02 -5.30 -5.04
C LEU A 236 -3.45 -4.81 -6.37
N LEU A 237 -3.97 -3.67 -6.87
CA LEU A 237 -3.50 -3.08 -8.12
C LEU A 237 -2.11 -2.46 -7.96
N GLY A 238 -1.14 -3.02 -8.68
CA GLY A 238 0.20 -2.47 -8.77
C GLY A 238 0.28 -1.25 -9.71
N VAL A 239 0.93 -0.19 -9.27
CA VAL A 239 1.18 1.02 -10.06
C VAL A 239 2.47 0.88 -10.84
N ASN A 240 2.37 0.65 -12.15
CA ASN A 240 3.50 0.45 -13.05
C ASN A 240 3.61 1.51 -14.16
N SER A 241 2.64 2.42 -14.27
CA SER A 241 2.59 3.48 -15.27
C SER A 241 1.92 4.73 -14.71
N ARG A 242 2.11 5.88 -15.39
CA ARG A 242 1.44 7.14 -15.02
C ARG A 242 -0.09 7.05 -15.10
N LYS A 243 -0.61 6.23 -16.02
CA LYS A 243 -2.07 5.98 -16.11
C LYS A 243 -2.57 5.23 -14.88
N GLN A 244 -1.86 4.17 -14.47
CA GLN A 244 -2.21 3.40 -13.26
C GLN A 244 -2.05 4.26 -12.01
N LEU A 245 -1.05 5.14 -11.94
CA LEU A 245 -0.90 6.09 -10.84
C LEU A 245 -2.13 7.00 -10.73
N ALA A 246 -2.60 7.55 -11.84
CA ALA A 246 -3.80 8.41 -11.83
C ALA A 246 -5.04 7.64 -11.34
N VAL A 247 -5.23 6.40 -11.79
CA VAL A 247 -6.35 5.55 -11.32
C VAL A 247 -6.23 5.27 -9.83
N ALA A 248 -5.07 4.85 -9.36
CA ALA A 248 -4.85 4.59 -7.92
C ALA A 248 -5.07 5.85 -7.07
N THR A 249 -4.68 7.03 -7.59
CA THR A 249 -4.90 8.31 -6.90
C THR A 249 -6.40 8.59 -6.73
N MET A 250 -7.21 8.35 -7.78
CA MET A 250 -8.67 8.55 -7.70
C MET A 250 -9.32 7.56 -6.71
N VAL A 251 -8.89 6.30 -6.72
CA VAL A 251 -9.41 5.30 -5.78
C VAL A 251 -9.10 5.72 -4.34
N MET A 252 -7.87 6.11 -4.06
CA MET A 252 -7.47 6.51 -2.70
C MET A 252 -8.15 7.83 -2.28
N GLN A 253 -8.29 8.81 -3.19
CA GLN A 253 -9.06 10.02 -2.93
C GLN A 253 -10.48 9.69 -2.48
N ASN A 254 -11.17 8.79 -3.22
CA ASN A 254 -12.53 8.40 -2.88
C ASN A 254 -12.59 7.74 -1.49
N ARG A 255 -11.67 6.83 -1.17
CA ARG A 255 -11.62 6.17 0.17
C ARG A 255 -11.42 7.18 1.30
N ILE A 256 -10.52 8.15 1.13
CA ILE A 256 -10.29 9.18 2.15
C ILE A 256 -11.53 10.07 2.30
N ASN A 257 -12.13 10.49 1.19
CA ASN A 257 -13.30 11.36 1.22
C ASN A 257 -14.54 10.63 1.79
N GLU A 258 -14.76 9.36 1.45
CA GLU A 258 -15.82 8.54 2.03
C GLU A 258 -15.66 8.42 3.56
N ARG A 259 -14.45 8.11 4.03
CA ARG A 259 -14.17 8.07 5.47
C ARG A 259 -14.48 9.39 6.16
N LEU A 260 -14.03 10.52 5.62
CA LEU A 260 -14.30 11.84 6.21
C LEU A 260 -15.80 12.16 6.23
N MET A 261 -16.55 11.79 5.19
CA MET A 261 -18.01 11.96 5.17
C MET A 261 -18.70 11.07 6.22
N ASP A 262 -18.24 9.84 6.42
CA ASP A 262 -18.73 8.95 7.48
C ASP A 262 -18.40 9.49 8.89
N GLU A 263 -17.33 10.27 9.02
CA GLU A 263 -16.91 10.94 10.24
C GLU A 263 -17.64 12.28 10.49
N GLY A 264 -18.50 12.73 9.56
CA GLY A 264 -19.36 13.91 9.71
C GLY A 264 -18.93 15.14 8.91
N VAL A 265 -18.02 15.00 7.95
CA VAL A 265 -17.61 16.09 7.04
C VAL A 265 -18.58 16.17 5.85
N THR A 266 -19.02 17.38 5.49
CA THR A 266 -19.84 17.61 4.31
C THR A 266 -18.98 17.93 3.10
N MET A 267 -19.24 17.30 1.95
CA MET A 267 -18.61 17.60 0.68
C MET A 267 -19.66 17.75 -0.43
N LEU A 268 -19.78 18.95 -1.00
CA LEU A 268 -20.73 19.20 -2.09
C LEU A 268 -20.44 18.34 -3.33
N ASN A 269 -19.18 18.16 -3.66
CA ASN A 269 -18.72 17.27 -4.73
C ASN A 269 -17.40 16.60 -4.33
N PRO A 270 -17.42 15.37 -3.77
CA PRO A 270 -16.21 14.68 -3.30
C PRO A 270 -15.15 14.51 -4.39
N SER A 271 -15.53 14.40 -5.66
CA SER A 271 -14.56 14.25 -6.76
C SER A 271 -13.71 15.50 -7.03
N MET A 272 -14.11 16.64 -6.48
CA MET A 272 -13.41 17.92 -6.61
C MET A 272 -12.66 18.32 -5.32
N VAL A 273 -12.61 17.44 -4.32
CA VAL A 273 -11.92 17.65 -3.03
C VAL A 273 -10.75 16.69 -2.93
N TRP A 274 -9.57 17.22 -2.64
CA TRP A 274 -8.32 16.46 -2.53
C TRP A 274 -7.77 16.56 -1.12
N VAL A 275 -7.71 15.43 -0.42
CA VAL A 275 -7.27 15.36 0.97
C VAL A 275 -6.12 14.35 1.10
N GLY A 276 -5.02 14.79 1.69
CA GLY A 276 -3.88 13.93 1.99
C GLY A 276 -4.15 12.96 3.14
N PRO A 277 -3.38 11.87 3.26
CA PRO A 277 -3.65 10.80 4.24
C PRO A 277 -3.48 11.21 5.71
N GLU A 278 -2.71 12.25 5.97
CA GLU A 278 -2.41 12.72 7.34
C GLU A 278 -3.20 13.97 7.73
N VAL A 279 -4.16 14.36 6.89
CA VAL A 279 -5.07 15.48 7.17
C VAL A 279 -6.18 15.00 8.08
N THR A 280 -6.52 15.82 9.05
CA THR A 280 -7.70 15.64 9.92
C THR A 280 -8.68 16.78 9.70
N VAL A 281 -9.96 16.46 9.67
CA VAL A 281 -11.05 17.43 9.49
C VAL A 281 -12.10 17.17 10.56
N GLY A 282 -12.49 18.23 11.26
CA GLY A 282 -13.50 18.19 12.31
C GLY A 282 -14.90 17.98 11.77
N ARG A 283 -15.84 17.66 12.69
CA ARG A 283 -17.24 17.40 12.39
C ARG A 283 -17.96 18.67 11.95
N ASP A 284 -19.03 18.47 11.19
CA ASP A 284 -19.89 19.55 10.68
C ASP A 284 -19.15 20.58 9.80
N THR A 285 -17.88 20.27 9.46
CA THR A 285 -17.08 21.06 8.51
C THR A 285 -17.51 20.77 7.08
N GLU A 286 -17.63 21.81 6.26
CA GLU A 286 -17.94 21.72 4.83
C GLU A 286 -16.70 21.96 3.98
N LEU A 287 -16.36 20.99 3.10
CA LEU A 287 -15.30 21.12 2.10
C LEU A 287 -15.93 21.41 0.74
N LEU A 288 -15.73 22.63 0.24
CA LEU A 288 -16.25 23.11 -1.03
C LEU A 288 -15.39 22.67 -2.22
N PRO A 289 -15.92 22.73 -3.47
CA PRO A 289 -15.18 22.29 -4.65
C PRO A 289 -13.82 22.97 -4.82
N MET A 290 -12.85 22.25 -5.38
CA MET A 290 -11.45 22.66 -5.59
C MET A 290 -10.65 22.90 -4.30
N THR A 291 -11.12 22.35 -3.18
CA THR A 291 -10.34 22.31 -1.93
C THR A 291 -9.26 21.25 -2.01
N MET A 292 -8.04 21.61 -1.59
CA MET A 292 -6.87 20.75 -1.55
C MET A 292 -6.16 20.86 -0.18
N LEU A 293 -6.20 19.80 0.61
CA LEU A 293 -5.59 19.73 1.94
C LEU A 293 -4.42 18.75 1.95
N TRP A 294 -3.24 19.22 2.32
CA TRP A 294 -2.01 18.43 2.24
C TRP A 294 -1.20 18.44 3.54
N GLY A 295 -0.28 17.46 3.63
CA GLY A 295 0.63 17.31 4.76
C GLY A 295 -0.14 17.01 6.05
N LYS A 296 0.31 17.61 7.15
CA LYS A 296 -0.31 17.46 8.49
C LYS A 296 -1.30 18.59 8.78
N THR A 297 -2.14 18.94 7.80
CA THR A 297 -3.19 19.95 7.98
C THR A 297 -4.27 19.46 8.93
N ILE A 298 -4.66 20.30 9.85
CA ILE A 298 -5.73 20.07 10.83
C ILE A 298 -6.80 21.14 10.61
N ILE A 299 -8.02 20.71 10.35
CA ILE A 299 -9.20 21.58 10.27
C ILE A 299 -10.08 21.28 11.48
N GLY A 300 -10.54 22.32 12.16
CA GLY A 300 -11.44 22.24 13.31
C GLY A 300 -12.87 21.84 12.94
N ASP A 301 -13.76 21.86 13.92
CA ASP A 301 -15.19 21.61 13.77
C ASP A 301 -15.90 22.86 13.20
N ASP A 302 -17.08 22.69 12.57
CA ASP A 302 -17.96 23.78 12.09
C ASP A 302 -17.28 24.76 11.11
N CYS A 303 -16.27 24.33 10.34
CA CYS A 303 -15.54 25.16 9.40
C CYS A 303 -16.17 25.13 8.00
N VAL A 304 -15.91 26.16 7.19
CA VAL A 304 -16.17 26.17 5.73
C VAL A 304 -14.84 26.37 4.99
N ILE A 305 -14.39 25.35 4.25
CA ILE A 305 -13.11 25.39 3.54
C ILE A 305 -13.31 25.29 2.04
N GLY A 306 -12.85 26.30 1.32
CA GLY A 306 -13.03 26.42 -0.12
C GLY A 306 -14.11 27.48 -0.47
N PRO A 307 -14.40 27.69 -1.77
CA PRO A 307 -13.79 27.02 -2.93
C PRO A 307 -12.33 27.44 -3.16
N ASN A 308 -11.65 26.76 -4.10
CA ASN A 308 -10.31 27.14 -4.60
C ASN A 308 -9.22 27.29 -3.50
N THR A 309 -9.37 26.59 -2.38
CA THR A 309 -8.48 26.71 -1.22
C THR A 309 -7.46 25.56 -1.20
N ARG A 310 -6.19 25.91 -1.01
CA ARG A 310 -5.11 24.94 -0.84
C ARG A 310 -4.32 25.20 0.43
N LEU A 311 -4.42 24.29 1.40
CA LEU A 311 -3.70 24.36 2.66
C LEU A 311 -2.70 23.20 2.78
N THR A 312 -1.49 23.51 3.26
CA THR A 312 -0.44 22.52 3.49
C THR A 312 0.20 22.75 4.86
N ASN A 313 0.15 21.76 5.73
CA ASN A 313 0.62 21.83 7.13
C ASN A 313 -0.01 23.00 7.90
N CYS A 314 -1.26 23.34 7.64
CA CYS A 314 -1.96 24.41 8.34
C CYS A 314 -2.80 23.86 9.49
N THR A 315 -3.05 24.69 10.48
CA THR A 315 -4.04 24.43 11.54
C THR A 315 -5.11 25.49 11.44
N VAL A 316 -6.37 25.08 11.26
CA VAL A 316 -7.55 25.97 11.20
C VAL A 316 -8.38 25.70 12.45
N ALA A 317 -8.67 26.75 13.20
CA ALA A 317 -9.51 26.67 14.40
C ALA A 317 -10.98 26.39 14.04
N ASP A 318 -11.76 26.02 15.06
CA ASP A 318 -13.18 25.74 14.90
C ASP A 318 -13.97 26.98 14.42
N GLY A 319 -14.96 26.77 13.57
CA GLY A 319 -15.88 27.78 13.11
C GLY A 319 -15.32 28.75 12.05
N CYS A 320 -14.10 28.52 11.55
CA CYS A 320 -13.49 29.41 10.57
C CYS A 320 -14.01 29.18 9.14
N SER A 321 -14.13 30.29 8.36
CA SER A 321 -14.32 30.26 6.93
C SER A 321 -13.01 30.61 6.22
N VAL A 322 -12.53 29.72 5.32
CA VAL A 322 -11.27 29.91 4.59
C VAL A 322 -11.51 29.69 3.11
N GLU A 323 -11.65 30.77 2.35
CA GLU A 323 -12.01 30.76 0.94
C GLU A 323 -10.88 31.32 0.07
N GLU A 324 -10.76 30.83 -1.18
CA GLU A 324 -9.82 31.28 -2.22
C GLU A 324 -8.37 31.48 -1.74
N THR A 325 -7.94 30.67 -0.78
CA THR A 325 -6.71 30.85 -0.01
C THR A 325 -5.65 29.81 -0.36
N VAL A 326 -4.38 30.23 -0.39
CA VAL A 326 -3.22 29.36 -0.46
C VAL A 326 -2.38 29.56 0.80
N GLY A 327 -2.41 28.57 1.72
CA GLY A 327 -1.69 28.61 2.99
C GLY A 327 -0.62 27.51 3.11
N TYR A 328 0.47 27.85 3.77
CA TYR A 328 1.57 26.92 4.11
C TYR A 328 2.05 27.18 5.54
N ASP A 329 2.16 26.12 6.34
CA ASP A 329 2.74 26.13 7.68
C ASP A 329 2.14 27.25 8.58
N ALA A 330 0.82 27.49 8.46
CA ALA A 330 0.11 28.60 9.08
C ALA A 330 -0.92 28.12 10.12
N VAL A 331 -1.17 28.97 11.10
CA VAL A 331 -2.32 28.87 12.03
C VAL A 331 -3.34 29.91 11.62
N ILE A 332 -4.59 29.48 11.43
CA ILE A 332 -5.74 30.29 11.02
C ILE A 332 -6.76 30.18 12.12
N ASP A 333 -7.03 31.26 12.83
CA ASP A 333 -7.92 31.34 14.01
C ASP A 333 -9.06 32.37 13.84
N GLU A 334 -9.21 32.91 12.63
CA GLU A 334 -10.28 33.81 12.23
C GLU A 334 -10.59 33.59 10.74
N ASP A 335 -11.70 34.14 10.25
CA ASP A 335 -12.12 34.02 8.85
C ASP A 335 -11.08 34.64 7.91
N VAL A 336 -10.74 33.88 6.88
CA VAL A 336 -9.80 34.32 5.83
C VAL A 336 -10.46 34.19 4.47
N ILE A 337 -10.76 35.33 3.87
CA ILE A 337 -11.25 35.45 2.50
C ILE A 337 -10.21 36.20 1.70
N VAL A 338 -9.60 35.58 0.69
CA VAL A 338 -8.66 36.23 -0.21
C VAL A 338 -9.33 36.46 -1.55
N GLY A 339 -9.71 37.69 -1.83
CA GLY A 339 -10.34 38.17 -3.06
C GLY A 339 -11.40 39.21 -2.79
N ALA A 340 -11.52 40.23 -3.64
CA ALA A 340 -12.40 41.38 -3.57
C ALA A 340 -12.47 42.00 -2.15
N SER A 341 -11.63 42.99 -1.89
CA SER A 341 -11.91 43.92 -0.80
C SER A 341 -13.29 44.52 -1.03
N ASP A 342 -14.14 44.52 -0.02
CA ASP A 342 -15.44 45.17 -0.02
C ASP A 342 -15.36 46.72 -0.26
N GLU A 343 -14.19 47.23 -0.54
CA GLU A 343 -13.93 48.65 -0.69
C GLU A 343 -14.14 49.20 -2.13
N ASP A 344 -14.37 48.33 -3.15
CA ASP A 344 -14.44 48.78 -4.54
C ASP A 344 -15.86 48.76 -5.18
N TRP A 345 -16.94 48.54 -4.43
CA TRP A 345 -18.30 48.43 -5.01
C TRP A 345 -19.25 49.60 -4.69
N ASP A 346 -18.86 50.56 -3.85
CA ASP A 346 -19.74 51.61 -3.35
C ASP A 346 -19.48 53.05 -3.92
N GLU A 347 -18.68 53.22 -4.93
CA GLU A 347 -18.61 54.53 -5.62
C GLU A 347 -18.74 54.35 -7.13
N ASP A 348 -19.93 54.47 -7.68
CA ASP A 348 -20.27 55.02 -9.00
C ASP A 348 -21.64 54.56 -9.50
N LEU A 349 -22.69 54.71 -8.70
CA LEU A 349 -24.06 54.71 -9.17
C LEU A 349 -24.86 55.89 -8.55
N GLU A 350 -24.32 57.09 -8.64
CA GLU A 350 -25.09 58.32 -8.60
C GLU A 350 -24.54 59.25 -9.71
N ASP A 351 -25.15 59.17 -10.90
CA ASP A 351 -25.60 60.33 -11.70
C ASP A 351 -26.40 59.87 -12.93
#